data_1e7c9855567cf194cb4b2bf998ee26f3
#
_entry.id   1e7c9855567cf194cb4b2bf998ee26f3
#
_cell.length_a   1.000
_cell.length_b   1.000
_cell.length_c   1.000
_cell.angle_alpha   90.00
_cell.angle_beta   90.00
_cell.angle_gamma   90.00
#
_symmetry.space_group_name_H-M   'P 1'
#
loop_
_entity.id
_entity.type
_entity.pdbx_description
1 polymer ?
#
loop_
_entity_poly.entity_id
_entity_poly.type
_entity_poly.pdbx_seq_one_letter_code
_entity_poly.pdbx_strand_id
1 'polypeptide(L)'
;MTAATKSAKLKRSPSPEAAVPIMLFTFVFSLIIDNGFKFMTASMGQALHLSLNQVSLQASLAGILIGIGAVVYAALSDFVPVRTLMLAGITLAIVGSLLGFLGQASWPLVLLGRIVQTAGLAAAETLYVIYVTKQLSEAQQKTYLGFSTAAFQASTLFGALASGFVATYVSWTAMFAIPLILVFAIPIILRTVPADEELQTGKVDWIGLALIAIFASSLIMFMQEFKIVWLAPTLLGIVLFALHVAKSPSALVHPRFFRNGRYIWALVFVFIVYSVQLGFIVLFPAIAQQVHGYKAAGASLLLAPGYVGAILVGVASGKIGQLLSTRKAIYTAAASIVISLLLMGFFMKASPAVFVVSSLLFACGYALMYAPLLSSALAKIPGEQSGIAVGFYNLTVNIAIPLGIAYSAKLADLHLELPGELGSTGGYAAVMFILAAIALVGAIIYVVADTNMARIEKRNRQRRTLQEEK
;
A
#
# COMPACT_ATOMS: atom_id res chain seq x y z
N MET A 1 -16.71 -59.56 -28.28
CA MET A 1 -17.17 -58.16 -28.34
C MET A 1 -16.36 -57.42 -27.34
N THR A 2 -15.37 -56.72 -27.84
CA THR A 2 -14.32 -56.02 -27.09
C THR A 2 -14.82 -54.66 -26.67
N ALA A 3 -14.92 -54.42 -25.35
CA ALA A 3 -15.21 -53.11 -24.78
C ALA A 3 -13.97 -52.22 -24.90
N ALA A 4 -14.00 -51.30 -25.82
CA ALA A 4 -12.98 -50.27 -25.96
C ALA A 4 -13.11 -49.24 -24.81
N THR A 5 -12.23 -49.37 -23.85
CA THR A 5 -12.06 -48.41 -22.75
C THR A 5 -11.55 -47.11 -23.34
N LYS A 6 -12.46 -46.12 -23.51
CA LYS A 6 -12.07 -44.71 -23.75
C LYS A 6 -11.33 -44.19 -22.52
N SER A 7 -10.02 -44.28 -22.56
CA SER A 7 -9.15 -43.53 -21.64
C SER A 7 -9.36 -42.06 -21.88
N ALA A 8 -10.24 -41.42 -21.08
CA ALA A 8 -10.31 -39.96 -20.97
C ALA A 8 -8.95 -39.52 -20.44
N LYS A 9 -8.14 -38.87 -21.29
CA LYS A 9 -6.96 -38.09 -20.85
C LYS A 9 -7.43 -37.13 -19.81
N LEU A 10 -7.29 -37.47 -18.54
CA LEU A 10 -7.34 -36.50 -17.45
C LEU A 10 -6.33 -35.41 -17.80
N LYS A 11 -6.83 -34.24 -18.21
CA LYS A 11 -6.01 -33.00 -18.27
C LYS A 11 -5.45 -32.85 -16.87
N ARG A 12 -4.16 -33.15 -16.67
CA ARG A 12 -3.45 -32.80 -15.43
C ARG A 12 -3.68 -31.33 -15.20
N SER A 13 -4.38 -30.99 -14.16
CA SER A 13 -4.44 -29.59 -13.69
C SER A 13 -3.00 -29.11 -13.51
N PRO A 14 -2.65 -27.92 -14.00
CA PRO A 14 -1.31 -27.36 -13.81
C PRO A 14 -1.00 -27.34 -12.31
N SER A 15 0.26 -27.60 -11.94
CA SER A 15 0.69 -27.51 -10.55
C SER A 15 0.41 -26.08 -10.04
N PRO A 16 -0.04 -25.91 -8.78
CA PRO A 16 -0.30 -24.57 -8.24
C PRO A 16 0.88 -23.58 -8.39
N GLU A 17 2.09 -24.12 -8.36
CA GLU A 17 3.33 -23.35 -8.56
C GLU A 17 3.46 -22.73 -9.96
N ALA A 18 2.89 -23.38 -10.98
CA ALA A 18 2.98 -22.91 -12.36
C ALA A 18 2.27 -21.57 -12.60
N ALA A 19 1.31 -21.21 -11.74
CA ALA A 19 0.60 -19.93 -11.82
C ALA A 19 1.37 -18.79 -11.14
N VAL A 20 2.25 -19.08 -10.19
CA VAL A 20 2.90 -18.04 -9.35
C VAL A 20 3.70 -17.02 -10.16
N PRO A 21 4.52 -17.41 -11.17
CA PRO A 21 5.29 -16.44 -11.96
C PRO A 21 4.42 -15.40 -12.67
N ILE A 22 3.30 -15.81 -13.28
CA ILE A 22 2.43 -14.88 -13.98
C ILE A 22 1.64 -13.99 -13.01
N MET A 23 1.24 -14.54 -11.86
CA MET A 23 0.58 -13.78 -10.81
C MET A 23 1.53 -12.75 -10.19
N LEU A 24 2.78 -13.13 -9.93
CA LEU A 24 3.82 -12.22 -9.44
C LEU A 24 4.12 -11.13 -10.49
N PHE A 25 4.20 -11.48 -11.76
CA PHE A 25 4.37 -10.52 -12.84
C PHE A 25 3.24 -9.50 -12.87
N THR A 26 1.98 -9.95 -12.85
CA THR A 26 0.82 -9.05 -12.86
C THR A 26 0.78 -8.18 -11.61
N PHE A 27 1.14 -8.70 -10.45
CA PHE A 27 1.27 -7.96 -9.19
C PHE A 27 2.33 -6.85 -9.29
N VAL A 28 3.57 -7.20 -9.65
CA VAL A 28 4.68 -6.25 -9.80
C VAL A 28 4.34 -5.17 -10.81
N PHE A 29 3.81 -5.57 -11.96
CA PHE A 29 3.48 -4.67 -13.06
C PHE A 29 2.34 -3.71 -12.70
N SER A 30 1.32 -4.19 -11.98
CA SER A 30 0.24 -3.35 -11.45
C SER A 30 0.75 -2.28 -10.49
N LEU A 31 1.67 -2.64 -9.61
CA LEU A 31 2.31 -1.70 -8.69
C LEU A 31 3.19 -0.67 -9.43
N ILE A 32 3.93 -1.07 -10.49
CA ILE A 32 4.72 -0.14 -11.32
C ILE A 32 3.80 0.90 -11.94
N ILE A 33 2.67 0.48 -12.49
CA ILE A 33 1.68 1.37 -13.11
C ILE A 33 1.13 2.36 -12.09
N ASP A 34 0.67 1.87 -10.94
CA ASP A 34 0.05 2.71 -9.92
C ASP A 34 1.05 3.72 -9.33
N ASN A 35 2.25 3.27 -9.00
CA ASN A 35 3.32 4.15 -8.52
C ASN A 35 3.76 5.15 -9.62
N GLY A 36 3.86 4.71 -10.86
CA GLY A 36 4.20 5.58 -11.98
C GLY A 36 3.23 6.75 -12.11
N PHE A 37 1.93 6.52 -12.00
CA PHE A 37 0.93 7.60 -12.00
C PHE A 37 1.04 8.52 -10.78
N LYS A 38 1.38 8.01 -9.60
CA LYS A 38 1.62 8.84 -8.41
C LYS A 38 2.79 9.81 -8.63
N PHE A 39 3.89 9.32 -9.19
CA PHE A 39 5.07 10.15 -9.52
C PHE A 39 4.82 11.10 -10.71
N MET A 40 3.88 10.77 -11.60
CA MET A 40 3.50 11.59 -12.75
C MET A 40 2.62 12.80 -12.38
N THR A 41 2.14 12.90 -11.14
CA THR A 41 1.17 13.89 -10.70
C THR A 41 1.57 15.32 -11.08
N ALA A 42 2.81 15.74 -10.85
CA ALA A 42 3.27 17.08 -11.19
C ALA A 42 3.22 17.36 -12.71
N SER A 43 3.67 16.41 -13.54
CA SER A 43 3.65 16.55 -14.99
C SER A 43 2.23 16.59 -15.57
N MET A 44 1.30 15.81 -14.98
CA MET A 44 -0.12 15.87 -15.33
C MET A 44 -0.72 17.23 -14.97
N GLY A 45 -0.39 17.79 -13.81
CA GLY A 45 -0.85 19.10 -13.38
C GLY A 45 -0.42 20.20 -14.32
N GLN A 46 0.85 20.20 -14.74
CA GLN A 46 1.37 21.15 -15.72
C GLN A 46 0.67 21.02 -17.08
N ALA A 47 0.52 19.81 -17.59
CA ALA A 47 -0.09 19.56 -18.89
C ALA A 47 -1.59 19.89 -18.95
N LEU A 48 -2.31 19.71 -17.86
CA LEU A 48 -3.75 19.95 -17.76
C LEU A 48 -4.09 21.32 -17.13
N HIS A 49 -3.07 22.14 -16.84
CA HIS A 49 -3.23 23.44 -16.17
C HIS A 49 -3.99 23.36 -14.85
N LEU A 50 -3.74 22.31 -14.07
CA LEU A 50 -4.35 22.05 -12.77
C LEU A 50 -3.37 22.34 -11.63
N SER A 51 -3.88 22.77 -10.47
CA SER A 51 -3.08 22.87 -9.26
C SER A 51 -2.61 21.47 -8.82
N LEU A 52 -1.49 21.40 -8.09
CA LEU A 52 -0.97 20.15 -7.55
C LEU A 52 -2.03 19.44 -6.68
N ASN A 53 -2.77 20.22 -5.89
CA ASN A 53 -3.86 19.71 -5.05
C ASN A 53 -4.97 19.05 -5.89
N GLN A 54 -5.42 19.70 -6.97
CA GLN A 54 -6.45 19.14 -7.84
C GLN A 54 -6.00 17.83 -8.50
N VAL A 55 -4.79 17.79 -9.06
CA VAL A 55 -4.30 16.62 -9.77
C VAL A 55 -3.87 15.49 -8.84
N SER A 56 -3.49 15.78 -7.59
CA SER A 56 -3.17 14.75 -6.58
C SER A 56 -4.37 13.90 -6.20
N LEU A 57 -5.60 14.36 -6.50
CA LEU A 57 -6.83 13.59 -6.30
C LEU A 57 -6.78 12.22 -6.98
N GLN A 58 -6.16 12.12 -8.18
CA GLN A 58 -6.02 10.83 -8.86
C GLN A 58 -5.17 9.83 -8.06
N ALA A 59 -4.12 10.28 -7.40
CA ALA A 59 -3.25 9.42 -6.57
C ALA A 59 -3.94 9.06 -5.25
N SER A 60 -4.66 10.01 -4.65
CA SER A 60 -5.39 9.80 -3.40
C SER A 60 -6.55 8.82 -3.57
N LEU A 61 -7.38 9.00 -4.61
CA LEU A 61 -8.46 8.06 -4.93
C LEU A 61 -7.95 6.68 -5.33
N ALA A 62 -6.83 6.61 -6.06
CA ALA A 62 -6.20 5.34 -6.39
C ALA A 62 -5.82 4.54 -5.14
N GLY A 63 -5.20 5.18 -4.13
CA GLY A 63 -4.87 4.51 -2.87
C GLY A 63 -6.10 3.96 -2.14
N ILE A 64 -7.21 4.72 -2.08
CA ILE A 64 -8.47 4.24 -1.50
C ILE A 64 -8.99 3.03 -2.26
N LEU A 65 -9.01 3.12 -3.59
CA LEU A 65 -9.53 2.06 -4.45
C LEU A 65 -8.72 0.77 -4.34
N ILE A 66 -7.39 0.87 -4.19
CA ILE A 66 -6.55 -0.30 -3.91
C ILE A 66 -6.91 -0.89 -2.54
N GLY A 67 -7.04 -0.06 -1.51
CA GLY A 67 -7.41 -0.52 -0.17
C GLY A 67 -8.80 -1.18 -0.11
N ILE A 68 -9.81 -0.55 -0.71
CA ILE A 68 -11.17 -1.12 -0.80
C ILE A 68 -11.15 -2.37 -1.68
N GLY A 69 -10.46 -2.31 -2.82
CA GLY A 69 -10.31 -3.42 -3.74
C GLY A 69 -9.67 -4.63 -3.07
N ALA A 70 -8.68 -4.43 -2.19
CA ALA A 70 -8.08 -5.52 -1.43
C ALA A 70 -9.12 -6.29 -0.59
N VAL A 71 -10.03 -5.58 0.08
CA VAL A 71 -11.11 -6.21 0.86
C VAL A 71 -12.16 -6.85 -0.05
N VAL A 72 -12.55 -6.16 -1.13
CA VAL A 72 -13.53 -6.68 -2.10
C VAL A 72 -13.04 -7.94 -2.78
N TYR A 73 -11.82 -7.94 -3.33
CA TYR A 73 -11.27 -9.12 -4.01
C TYR A 73 -10.98 -10.26 -3.03
N ALA A 74 -10.58 -9.96 -1.78
CA ALA A 74 -10.44 -10.96 -0.75
C ALA A 74 -11.79 -11.64 -0.47
N ALA A 75 -12.84 -10.87 -0.24
CA ALA A 75 -14.17 -11.40 -0.01
C ALA A 75 -14.72 -12.16 -1.23
N LEU A 76 -14.53 -11.63 -2.44
CA LEU A 76 -14.98 -12.30 -3.68
C LEU A 76 -14.21 -13.60 -3.96
N SER A 77 -12.96 -13.73 -3.54
CA SER A 77 -12.15 -14.93 -3.78
C SER A 77 -12.64 -16.17 -3.03
N ASP A 78 -13.57 -16.01 -2.10
CA ASP A 78 -14.23 -17.15 -1.45
C ASP A 78 -15.41 -17.69 -2.27
N PHE A 79 -15.97 -16.90 -3.20
CA PHE A 79 -17.17 -17.22 -3.99
C PHE A 79 -16.93 -17.26 -5.49
N VAL A 80 -15.82 -16.70 -5.96
CA VAL A 80 -15.48 -16.61 -7.39
C VAL A 80 -14.03 -17.09 -7.58
N PRO A 81 -13.76 -17.96 -8.58
CA PRO A 81 -12.40 -18.43 -8.83
C PRO A 81 -11.41 -17.30 -9.02
N VAL A 82 -10.23 -17.41 -8.41
CA VAL A 82 -9.14 -16.42 -8.51
C VAL A 82 -8.82 -16.10 -9.97
N ARG A 83 -8.84 -17.11 -10.85
CA ARG A 83 -8.67 -16.93 -12.30
C ARG A 83 -9.65 -15.92 -12.90
N THR A 84 -10.93 -16.04 -12.59
CA THR A 84 -11.99 -15.16 -13.12
C THR A 84 -11.80 -13.74 -12.59
N LEU A 85 -11.48 -13.59 -11.31
CA LEU A 85 -11.23 -12.28 -10.68
C LEU A 85 -9.99 -11.59 -11.27
N MET A 86 -8.92 -12.34 -11.55
CA MET A 86 -7.73 -11.78 -12.21
C MET A 86 -8.03 -11.29 -13.63
N LEU A 87 -8.78 -12.08 -14.41
CA LEU A 87 -9.17 -11.67 -15.77
C LEU A 87 -10.07 -10.43 -15.75
N ALA A 88 -11.02 -10.37 -14.82
CA ALA A 88 -11.86 -9.20 -14.62
C ALA A 88 -11.02 -7.96 -14.22
N GLY A 89 -10.06 -8.12 -13.30
CA GLY A 89 -9.15 -7.06 -12.90
C GLY A 89 -8.31 -6.52 -14.07
N ILE A 90 -7.71 -7.40 -14.86
CA ILE A 90 -6.94 -7.02 -16.06
C ILE A 90 -7.84 -6.29 -17.05
N THR A 91 -9.05 -6.78 -17.28
CA THR A 91 -10.02 -6.14 -18.19
C THR A 91 -10.36 -4.72 -17.72
N LEU A 92 -10.65 -4.54 -16.43
CA LEU A 92 -10.90 -3.23 -15.85
C LEU A 92 -9.68 -2.30 -16.00
N ALA A 93 -8.46 -2.81 -15.75
CA ALA A 93 -7.25 -2.02 -15.89
C ALA A 93 -7.05 -1.54 -17.33
N ILE A 94 -7.32 -2.39 -18.33
CA ILE A 94 -7.23 -2.04 -19.76
C ILE A 94 -8.33 -1.04 -20.13
N VAL A 95 -9.58 -1.28 -19.77
CA VAL A 95 -10.71 -0.38 -20.07
C VAL A 95 -10.48 1.00 -19.46
N GLY A 96 -10.06 1.06 -18.19
CA GLY A 96 -9.74 2.31 -17.52
C GLY A 96 -8.57 3.06 -18.19
N SER A 97 -7.56 2.32 -18.66
CA SER A 97 -6.43 2.88 -19.41
C SER A 97 -6.87 3.48 -20.74
N LEU A 98 -7.69 2.77 -21.49
CA LEU A 98 -8.23 3.29 -22.76
C LEU A 98 -9.11 4.52 -22.53
N LEU A 99 -9.96 4.50 -21.49
CA LEU A 99 -10.81 5.64 -21.16
C LEU A 99 -9.97 6.88 -20.78
N GLY A 100 -8.95 6.71 -19.94
CA GLY A 100 -8.06 7.81 -19.55
C GLY A 100 -7.21 8.34 -20.71
N PHE A 101 -6.74 7.47 -21.61
CA PHE A 101 -5.99 7.84 -22.79
C PHE A 101 -6.85 8.61 -23.80
N LEU A 102 -8.03 8.10 -24.13
CA LEU A 102 -8.96 8.75 -25.05
C LEU A 102 -9.51 10.06 -24.47
N GLY A 103 -9.71 10.12 -23.15
CA GLY A 103 -10.21 11.28 -22.43
C GLY A 103 -9.13 12.26 -21.98
N GLN A 104 -7.89 12.17 -22.46
CA GLN A 104 -6.72 12.93 -21.97
C GLN A 104 -6.87 14.46 -21.95
N ALA A 105 -7.75 15.03 -22.77
CA ALA A 105 -8.04 16.46 -22.79
C ALA A 105 -9.01 16.91 -21.68
N SER A 106 -9.63 15.97 -20.97
CA SER A 106 -10.66 16.26 -19.95
C SER A 106 -10.29 15.64 -18.62
N TRP A 107 -10.01 16.48 -17.62
CA TRP A 107 -9.67 16.01 -16.29
C TRP A 107 -10.69 15.02 -15.69
N PRO A 108 -12.01 15.24 -15.76
CA PRO A 108 -12.98 14.26 -15.26
C PRO A 108 -12.86 12.89 -15.94
N LEU A 109 -12.57 12.84 -17.26
CA LEU A 109 -12.40 11.57 -17.96
C LEU A 109 -11.08 10.89 -17.62
N VAL A 110 -10.01 11.65 -17.46
CA VAL A 110 -8.72 11.15 -16.95
C VAL A 110 -8.91 10.54 -15.55
N LEU A 111 -9.61 11.24 -14.65
CA LEU A 111 -9.88 10.77 -13.31
C LEU A 111 -10.74 9.51 -13.30
N LEU A 112 -11.82 9.47 -14.11
CA LEU A 112 -12.66 8.29 -14.26
C LEU A 112 -11.86 7.10 -14.80
N GLY A 113 -11.03 7.32 -15.82
CA GLY A 113 -10.12 6.32 -16.36
C GLY A 113 -9.18 5.76 -15.29
N ARG A 114 -8.62 6.61 -14.43
CA ARG A 114 -7.78 6.20 -13.30
C ARG A 114 -8.54 5.40 -12.25
N ILE A 115 -9.77 5.79 -11.93
CA ILE A 115 -10.64 5.06 -10.99
C ILE A 115 -10.88 3.63 -11.50
N VAL A 116 -11.33 3.48 -12.74
CA VAL A 116 -11.61 2.17 -13.33
C VAL A 116 -10.32 1.34 -13.47
N GLN A 117 -9.24 1.95 -13.93
CA GLN A 117 -7.93 1.30 -14.03
C GLN A 117 -7.46 0.76 -12.68
N THR A 118 -7.49 1.59 -11.65
CA THR A 118 -6.98 1.24 -10.32
C THR A 118 -7.84 0.17 -9.65
N ALA A 119 -9.16 0.20 -9.84
CA ALA A 119 -10.04 -0.87 -9.40
C ALA A 119 -9.62 -2.24 -9.97
N GLY A 120 -9.15 -2.25 -11.23
CA GLY A 120 -8.58 -3.44 -11.86
C GLY A 120 -7.20 -3.84 -11.31
N LEU A 121 -6.32 -2.88 -11.07
CA LEU A 121 -4.96 -3.14 -10.56
C LEU A 121 -4.98 -3.74 -9.15
N ALA A 122 -5.95 -3.34 -8.30
CA ALA A 122 -6.14 -3.88 -6.95
C ALA A 122 -6.37 -5.40 -6.93
N ALA A 123 -6.93 -5.98 -8.01
CA ALA A 123 -7.11 -7.42 -8.13
C ALA A 123 -5.77 -8.16 -8.10
N ALA A 124 -4.80 -7.72 -8.89
CA ALA A 124 -3.51 -8.40 -9.01
C ALA A 124 -2.75 -8.44 -7.68
N GLU A 125 -2.76 -7.32 -6.93
CA GLU A 125 -2.10 -7.22 -5.63
C GLU A 125 -2.71 -8.19 -4.62
N THR A 126 -4.02 -8.17 -4.49
CA THR A 126 -4.72 -8.96 -3.48
C THR A 126 -4.73 -10.45 -3.82
N LEU A 127 -5.04 -10.79 -5.07
CA LEU A 127 -5.21 -12.18 -5.48
C LEU A 127 -3.88 -12.95 -5.52
N TYR A 128 -2.75 -12.29 -5.75
CA TYR A 128 -1.44 -12.91 -5.59
C TYR A 128 -1.23 -13.44 -4.17
N VAL A 129 -1.44 -12.59 -3.17
CA VAL A 129 -1.27 -12.96 -1.77
C VAL A 129 -2.23 -14.09 -1.38
N ILE A 130 -3.50 -13.98 -1.79
CA ILE A 130 -4.53 -14.99 -1.50
C ILE A 130 -4.17 -16.33 -2.15
N TYR A 131 -3.77 -16.33 -3.40
CA TYR A 131 -3.38 -17.55 -4.11
C TYR A 131 -2.20 -18.26 -3.43
N VAL A 132 -1.15 -17.48 -3.10
CA VAL A 132 0.03 -18.00 -2.41
C VAL A 132 -0.36 -18.62 -1.06
N THR A 133 -1.23 -17.96 -0.29
CA THR A 133 -1.63 -18.43 1.04
C THR A 133 -2.60 -19.62 1.00
N LYS A 134 -3.46 -19.72 -0.02
CA LYS A 134 -4.43 -20.80 -0.14
C LYS A 134 -3.89 -22.05 -0.85
N GLN A 135 -3.03 -21.89 -1.86
CA GLN A 135 -2.66 -22.96 -2.78
C GLN A 135 -1.26 -23.56 -2.57
N LEU A 136 -0.40 -22.89 -1.79
CA LEU A 136 0.99 -23.31 -1.60
C LEU A 136 1.27 -23.82 -0.20
N SER A 137 2.29 -24.68 -0.06
CA SER A 137 2.76 -25.18 1.23
C SER A 137 3.37 -24.05 2.08
N GLU A 138 3.37 -24.18 3.42
CA GLU A 138 3.91 -23.17 4.34
C GLU A 138 5.36 -22.74 4.02
N ALA A 139 6.20 -23.68 3.59
CA ALA A 139 7.58 -23.40 3.20
C ALA A 139 7.65 -22.50 1.96
N GLN A 140 6.81 -22.77 0.97
CA GLN A 140 6.71 -22.00 -0.26
C GLN A 140 6.07 -20.63 -0.01
N GLN A 141 5.04 -20.55 0.83
CA GLN A 141 4.40 -19.30 1.23
C GLN A 141 5.43 -18.30 1.77
N LYS A 142 6.32 -18.72 2.67
CA LYS A 142 7.38 -17.85 3.21
C LYS A 142 8.27 -17.25 2.13
N THR A 143 8.61 -18.05 1.12
CA THR A 143 9.46 -17.61 0.00
C THR A 143 8.72 -16.61 -0.90
N TYR A 144 7.52 -16.97 -1.34
CA TYR A 144 6.78 -16.17 -2.30
C TYR A 144 6.18 -14.90 -1.69
N LEU A 145 5.75 -14.92 -0.42
CA LEU A 145 5.38 -13.69 0.30
C LEU A 145 6.59 -12.79 0.60
N GLY A 146 7.79 -13.37 0.79
CA GLY A 146 9.03 -12.59 0.83
C GLY A 146 9.31 -11.84 -0.47
N PHE A 147 9.03 -12.47 -1.61
CA PHE A 147 9.15 -11.81 -2.92
C PHE A 147 8.18 -10.64 -3.08
N SER A 148 6.99 -10.65 -2.47
CA SER A 148 6.07 -9.52 -2.56
C SER A 148 6.64 -8.25 -1.90
N THR A 149 7.40 -8.38 -0.82
CA THR A 149 8.05 -7.20 -0.20
C THR A 149 9.13 -6.60 -1.11
N ALA A 150 9.99 -7.44 -1.69
CA ALA A 150 11.00 -6.99 -2.65
C ALA A 150 10.36 -6.42 -3.92
N ALA A 151 9.29 -7.06 -4.40
CA ALA A 151 8.52 -6.62 -5.55
C ALA A 151 7.86 -5.25 -5.34
N PHE A 152 7.32 -4.99 -4.14
CA PHE A 152 6.74 -3.68 -3.80
C PHE A 152 7.79 -2.56 -3.89
N GLN A 153 8.98 -2.77 -3.32
CA GLN A 153 10.06 -1.78 -3.37
C GLN A 153 10.63 -1.60 -4.78
N ALA A 154 10.82 -2.71 -5.52
CA ALA A 154 11.24 -2.67 -6.91
C ALA A 154 10.22 -1.92 -7.79
N SER A 155 8.93 -2.19 -7.59
CA SER A 155 7.85 -1.53 -8.33
C SER A 155 7.79 -0.04 -8.07
N THR A 156 8.08 0.39 -6.85
CA THR A 156 8.14 1.81 -6.50
C THR A 156 9.32 2.49 -7.22
N LEU A 157 10.50 1.85 -7.22
CA LEU A 157 11.66 2.33 -7.97
C LEU A 157 11.37 2.42 -9.48
N PHE A 158 10.90 1.32 -10.07
CA PHE A 158 10.61 1.29 -11.51
C PHE A 158 9.46 2.25 -11.89
N GLY A 159 8.47 2.41 -11.02
CA GLY A 159 7.40 3.39 -11.20
C GLY A 159 7.93 4.82 -11.22
N ALA A 160 8.82 5.17 -10.29
CA ALA A 160 9.46 6.48 -10.24
C ALA A 160 10.34 6.75 -11.49
N LEU A 161 11.17 5.77 -11.88
CA LEU A 161 12.06 5.91 -13.04
C LEU A 161 11.25 5.96 -14.35
N ALA A 162 10.26 5.08 -14.51
CA ALA A 162 9.41 5.06 -15.70
C ALA A 162 8.63 6.37 -15.83
N SER A 163 8.06 6.88 -14.75
CA SER A 163 7.34 8.15 -14.78
C SER A 163 8.25 9.33 -15.13
N GLY A 164 9.45 9.39 -14.55
CA GLY A 164 10.44 10.43 -14.85
C GLY A 164 10.88 10.40 -16.32
N PHE A 165 11.14 9.20 -16.86
CA PHE A 165 11.49 8.99 -18.26
C PHE A 165 10.35 9.37 -19.20
N VAL A 166 9.15 8.84 -18.95
CA VAL A 166 7.96 9.08 -19.78
C VAL A 166 7.58 10.57 -19.76
N ALA A 167 7.62 11.23 -18.59
CA ALA A 167 7.35 12.67 -18.49
C ALA A 167 8.35 13.52 -19.26
N THR A 168 9.62 13.11 -19.30
CA THR A 168 10.70 13.89 -19.89
C THR A 168 10.78 13.71 -21.41
N TYR A 169 10.59 12.49 -21.91
CA TYR A 169 10.93 12.13 -23.30
C TYR A 169 9.72 11.76 -24.17
N VAL A 170 8.54 11.50 -23.58
CA VAL A 170 7.37 11.04 -24.33
C VAL A 170 6.18 11.96 -24.07
N SER A 171 5.32 11.57 -23.16
CA SER A 171 4.16 12.33 -22.68
C SER A 171 3.59 11.60 -21.45
N TRP A 172 3.02 12.34 -20.51
CA TRP A 172 2.34 11.75 -19.37
C TRP A 172 1.21 10.77 -19.76
N THR A 173 0.57 11.00 -20.92
CA THR A 173 -0.51 10.15 -21.46
C THR A 173 -0.03 8.75 -21.85
N ALA A 174 1.25 8.58 -22.17
CA ALA A 174 1.82 7.27 -22.50
C ALA A 174 1.78 6.30 -21.30
N MET A 175 1.67 6.81 -20.07
CA MET A 175 1.42 5.96 -18.89
C MET A 175 0.12 5.17 -18.98
N PHE A 176 -0.88 5.65 -19.72
CA PHE A 176 -2.10 4.87 -19.99
C PHE A 176 -1.91 3.75 -21.03
N ALA A 177 -0.86 3.82 -21.87
CA ALA A 177 -0.56 2.76 -22.81
C ALA A 177 0.15 1.56 -22.16
N ILE A 178 0.91 1.78 -21.08
CA ILE A 178 1.69 0.74 -20.41
C ILE A 178 0.80 -0.42 -19.91
N PRO A 179 -0.37 -0.21 -19.28
CA PRO A 179 -1.23 -1.30 -18.83
C PRO A 179 -1.76 -2.23 -19.91
N LEU A 180 -1.75 -1.79 -21.18
CA LEU A 180 -2.18 -2.63 -22.30
C LEU A 180 -1.29 -3.88 -22.46
N ILE A 181 -0.06 -3.84 -21.94
CA ILE A 181 0.84 -4.99 -21.90
C ILE A 181 0.23 -6.16 -21.09
N LEU A 182 -0.66 -5.89 -20.12
CA LEU A 182 -1.35 -6.92 -19.35
C LEU A 182 -2.23 -7.84 -20.23
N VAL A 183 -2.58 -7.44 -21.46
CA VAL A 183 -3.27 -8.32 -22.42
C VAL A 183 -2.49 -9.61 -22.66
N PHE A 184 -1.15 -9.53 -22.71
CA PHE A 184 -0.30 -10.72 -22.90
C PHE A 184 -0.29 -11.68 -21.69
N ALA A 185 -0.69 -11.23 -20.51
CA ALA A 185 -0.85 -12.08 -19.35
C ALA A 185 -2.11 -12.98 -19.43
N ILE A 186 -3.15 -12.52 -20.14
CA ILE A 186 -4.44 -13.22 -20.24
C ILE A 186 -4.27 -14.69 -20.72
N PRO A 187 -3.62 -15.00 -21.86
CA PRO A 187 -3.49 -16.36 -22.32
C PRO A 187 -2.65 -17.24 -21.38
N ILE A 188 -1.71 -16.65 -20.64
CA ILE A 188 -0.89 -17.37 -19.68
C ILE A 188 -1.73 -17.70 -18.43
N ILE A 189 -2.49 -16.76 -17.92
CA ILE A 189 -3.42 -16.95 -16.79
C ILE A 189 -4.44 -18.04 -17.13
N LEU A 190 -5.01 -18.01 -18.34
CA LEU A 190 -5.96 -19.00 -18.81
C LEU A 190 -5.38 -20.43 -18.85
N ARG A 191 -4.07 -20.58 -18.98
CA ARG A 191 -3.40 -21.89 -19.05
C ARG A 191 -2.85 -22.36 -17.71
N THR A 192 -2.45 -21.43 -16.82
CA THR A 192 -1.69 -21.77 -15.62
C THR A 192 -2.49 -21.66 -14.33
N VAL A 193 -3.45 -20.71 -14.26
CA VAL A 193 -4.29 -20.54 -13.06
C VAL A 193 -5.47 -21.52 -13.14
N PRO A 194 -5.72 -22.35 -12.10
CA PRO A 194 -6.85 -23.27 -12.09
C PRO A 194 -8.19 -22.56 -12.27
N ALA A 195 -9.12 -23.20 -12.97
CA ALA A 195 -10.50 -22.70 -13.12
C ALA A 195 -11.41 -23.24 -12.03
N ASP A 196 -11.10 -24.45 -11.56
CA ASP A 196 -11.91 -25.19 -10.59
C ASP A 196 -11.27 -25.00 -9.21
N GLU A 197 -11.95 -24.28 -8.33
CA GLU A 197 -11.59 -24.09 -6.94
C GLU A 197 -12.78 -24.49 -6.07
N GLU A 198 -12.52 -25.00 -4.87
CA GLU A 198 -13.57 -25.22 -3.87
C GLU A 198 -14.03 -23.87 -3.34
N LEU A 199 -15.22 -23.45 -3.75
CA LEU A 199 -15.81 -22.18 -3.39
C LEU A 199 -16.73 -22.34 -2.18
N GLN A 200 -16.72 -21.35 -1.30
CA GLN A 200 -17.64 -21.31 -0.17
C GLN A 200 -19.01 -20.76 -0.59
N THR A 201 -20.05 -21.20 0.11
CA THR A 201 -21.38 -20.62 -0.03
C THR A 201 -21.56 -19.54 1.02
N GLY A 202 -21.67 -18.28 0.61
CA GLY A 202 -21.82 -17.15 1.52
C GLY A 202 -22.28 -15.88 0.81
N LYS A 203 -22.36 -14.78 1.56
CA LYS A 203 -22.75 -13.46 1.05
C LYS A 203 -21.66 -12.44 1.36
N VAL A 204 -21.30 -11.65 0.35
CA VAL A 204 -20.41 -10.50 0.52
C VAL A 204 -21.12 -9.39 1.28
N ASP A 205 -20.46 -8.78 2.24
CA ASP A 205 -20.98 -7.64 3.01
C ASP A 205 -20.83 -6.32 2.22
N TRP A 206 -21.69 -6.14 1.24
CA TRP A 206 -21.69 -4.93 0.41
C TRP A 206 -21.96 -3.64 1.20
N ILE A 207 -22.73 -3.72 2.29
CA ILE A 207 -23.04 -2.57 3.15
C ILE A 207 -21.76 -2.13 3.90
N GLY A 208 -21.06 -3.07 4.52
CA GLY A 208 -19.79 -2.78 5.20
C GLY A 208 -18.77 -2.18 4.25
N LEU A 209 -18.61 -2.73 3.04
CA LEU A 209 -17.72 -2.22 2.01
C LEU A 209 -18.10 -0.81 1.55
N ALA A 210 -19.38 -0.53 1.32
CA ALA A 210 -19.86 0.80 0.95
C ALA A 210 -19.59 1.83 2.06
N LEU A 211 -19.81 1.46 3.32
CA LEU A 211 -19.53 2.34 4.46
C LEU A 211 -18.02 2.64 4.61
N ILE A 212 -17.16 1.63 4.39
CA ILE A 212 -15.70 1.83 4.32
C ILE A 212 -15.35 2.82 3.20
N ALA A 213 -15.91 2.64 2.00
CA ALA A 213 -15.69 3.53 0.87
C ALA A 213 -16.09 4.97 1.19
N ILE A 214 -17.26 5.17 1.81
CA ILE A 214 -17.77 6.50 2.18
C ILE A 214 -16.84 7.18 3.18
N PHE A 215 -16.53 6.55 4.32
CA PHE A 215 -15.72 7.22 5.32
C PHE A 215 -14.27 7.43 4.88
N ALA A 216 -13.67 6.48 4.15
CA ALA A 216 -12.30 6.62 3.65
C ALA A 216 -12.19 7.74 2.61
N SER A 217 -13.12 7.79 1.64
CA SER A 217 -13.14 8.86 0.63
C SER A 217 -13.39 10.24 1.24
N SER A 218 -14.34 10.33 2.18
CA SER A 218 -14.65 11.59 2.86
C SER A 218 -13.48 12.08 3.72
N LEU A 219 -12.77 11.18 4.41
CA LEU A 219 -11.60 11.51 5.20
C LEU A 219 -10.48 12.11 4.32
N ILE A 220 -10.26 11.52 3.14
CA ILE A 220 -9.26 12.05 2.22
C ILE A 220 -9.70 13.41 1.65
N MET A 221 -10.98 13.57 1.29
CA MET A 221 -11.49 14.88 0.87
C MET A 221 -11.32 15.94 1.96
N PHE A 222 -11.57 15.57 3.23
CA PHE A 222 -11.30 16.46 4.35
C PHE A 222 -9.82 16.89 4.40
N MET A 223 -8.89 15.93 4.30
CA MET A 223 -7.45 16.23 4.36
C MET A 223 -6.94 17.01 3.13
N GLN A 224 -7.61 16.87 2.00
CA GLN A 224 -7.24 17.59 0.77
C GLN A 224 -7.74 19.03 0.75
N GLU A 225 -8.94 19.29 1.31
CA GLU A 225 -9.56 20.61 1.28
C GLU A 225 -9.55 21.32 2.63
N PHE A 226 -9.37 20.61 3.75
CA PHE A 226 -9.59 21.06 5.13
C PHE A 226 -10.96 21.69 5.38
N LYS A 227 -11.97 21.28 4.60
CA LYS A 227 -13.36 21.74 4.79
C LYS A 227 -14.11 20.80 5.75
N ILE A 228 -14.64 21.39 6.84
CA ILE A 228 -15.38 20.66 7.88
C ILE A 228 -16.56 19.86 7.33
N VAL A 229 -17.13 20.27 6.20
CA VAL A 229 -18.24 19.53 5.54
C VAL A 229 -17.92 18.07 5.28
N TRP A 230 -16.66 17.72 5.06
CA TRP A 230 -16.23 16.35 4.82
C TRP A 230 -16.09 15.51 6.11
N LEU A 231 -16.00 16.15 7.29
CA LEU A 231 -15.98 15.43 8.56
C LEU A 231 -17.34 14.78 8.88
N ALA A 232 -18.45 15.38 8.48
CA ALA A 232 -19.78 14.82 8.74
C ALA A 232 -19.95 13.43 8.10
N PRO A 233 -19.74 13.22 6.78
CA PRO A 233 -19.84 11.89 6.18
C PRO A 233 -18.73 10.94 6.67
N THR A 234 -17.55 11.44 7.06
CA THR A 234 -16.50 10.61 7.66
C THR A 234 -16.96 10.02 9.00
N LEU A 235 -17.38 10.87 9.93
CA LEU A 235 -17.83 10.43 11.26
C LEU A 235 -19.09 9.57 11.17
N LEU A 236 -20.07 9.98 10.34
CA LEU A 236 -21.27 9.21 10.12
C LEU A 236 -20.95 7.82 9.53
N GLY A 237 -20.06 7.75 8.53
CA GLY A 237 -19.63 6.49 7.94
C GLY A 237 -18.96 5.56 8.94
N ILE A 238 -18.07 6.09 9.80
CA ILE A 238 -17.41 5.33 10.87
C ILE A 238 -18.45 4.80 11.88
N VAL A 239 -19.37 5.64 12.33
CA VAL A 239 -20.42 5.25 13.29
C VAL A 239 -21.34 4.20 12.68
N LEU A 240 -21.80 4.40 11.44
CA LEU A 240 -22.66 3.43 10.75
C LEU A 240 -21.92 2.11 10.50
N PHE A 241 -20.63 2.15 10.15
CA PHE A 241 -19.82 0.93 10.02
C PHE A 241 -19.68 0.20 11.36
N ALA A 242 -19.41 0.91 12.45
CA ALA A 242 -19.33 0.31 13.78
C ALA A 242 -20.69 -0.32 14.21
N LEU A 243 -21.80 0.36 13.95
CA LEU A 243 -23.14 -0.16 14.21
C LEU A 243 -23.48 -1.38 13.33
N HIS A 244 -23.09 -1.35 12.06
CA HIS A 244 -23.26 -2.47 11.14
C HIS A 244 -22.48 -3.69 11.61
N VAL A 245 -21.19 -3.54 11.95
CA VAL A 245 -20.35 -4.60 12.50
C VAL A 245 -20.90 -5.16 13.82
N ALA A 246 -21.51 -4.29 14.65
CA ALA A 246 -22.07 -4.73 15.95
C ALA A 246 -23.38 -5.51 15.81
N LYS A 247 -24.19 -5.25 14.77
CA LYS A 247 -25.55 -5.77 14.64
C LYS A 247 -25.72 -6.83 13.54
N SER A 248 -24.88 -6.79 12.50
CA SER A 248 -25.04 -7.68 11.34
C SER A 248 -24.31 -9.01 11.56
N PRO A 249 -24.99 -10.15 11.44
CA PRO A 249 -24.34 -11.46 11.49
C PRO A 249 -23.50 -11.76 10.24
N SER A 250 -23.74 -11.05 9.15
CA SER A 250 -23.00 -11.15 7.88
C SER A 250 -21.93 -10.07 7.72
N ALA A 251 -21.59 -9.33 8.81
CA ALA A 251 -20.57 -8.33 8.77
C ALA A 251 -19.20 -8.96 8.44
N LEU A 252 -18.40 -8.24 7.63
CA LEU A 252 -17.01 -8.61 7.27
C LEU A 252 -16.17 -9.01 8.49
N VAL A 253 -16.45 -8.40 9.63
CA VAL A 253 -15.68 -8.58 10.87
C VAL A 253 -16.61 -8.64 12.06
N HIS A 254 -16.39 -9.57 12.96
CA HIS A 254 -17.11 -9.59 14.24
C HIS A 254 -16.50 -8.61 15.27
N PRO A 255 -17.31 -8.01 16.17
CA PRO A 255 -16.81 -7.09 17.21
C PRO A 255 -15.68 -7.65 18.08
N ARG A 256 -15.64 -8.97 18.26
CA ARG A 256 -14.56 -9.67 19.00
C ARG A 256 -13.18 -9.47 18.37
N PHE A 257 -13.11 -9.28 17.07
CA PHE A 257 -11.88 -9.02 16.32
C PHE A 257 -11.18 -7.74 16.81
N PHE A 258 -11.94 -6.67 17.04
CA PHE A 258 -11.41 -5.40 17.53
C PHE A 258 -11.07 -5.41 19.04
N ARG A 259 -11.33 -6.50 19.77
CA ARG A 259 -10.90 -6.66 21.16
C ARG A 259 -9.43 -7.07 21.30
N ASN A 260 -8.77 -7.45 20.21
CA ASN A 260 -7.33 -7.71 20.22
C ASN A 260 -6.54 -6.38 20.28
N GLY A 261 -6.20 -5.95 21.51
CA GLY A 261 -5.50 -4.68 21.72
C GLY A 261 -4.16 -4.60 20.98
N ARG A 262 -3.41 -5.71 20.87
CA ARG A 262 -2.13 -5.71 20.12
C ARG A 262 -2.34 -5.38 18.66
N TYR A 263 -3.36 -5.96 18.03
CA TYR A 263 -3.71 -5.71 16.63
C TYR A 263 -4.15 -4.27 16.42
N ILE A 264 -5.03 -3.74 17.28
CA ILE A 264 -5.51 -2.35 17.16
C ILE A 264 -4.36 -1.34 17.30
N TRP A 265 -3.48 -1.52 18.29
CA TRP A 265 -2.33 -0.62 18.44
C TRP A 265 -1.33 -0.73 17.28
N ALA A 266 -1.19 -1.93 16.68
CA ALA A 266 -0.41 -2.09 15.47
C ALA A 266 -1.04 -1.33 14.29
N LEU A 267 -2.38 -1.37 14.12
CA LEU A 267 -3.08 -0.59 13.10
C LEU A 267 -2.93 0.92 13.31
N VAL A 268 -3.03 1.40 14.56
CA VAL A 268 -2.80 2.81 14.89
C VAL A 268 -1.39 3.24 14.49
N PHE A 269 -0.38 2.44 14.82
CA PHE A 269 1.00 2.72 14.44
C PHE A 269 1.19 2.70 12.93
N VAL A 270 0.65 1.69 12.25
CA VAL A 270 0.64 1.57 10.78
C VAL A 270 0.04 2.84 10.17
N PHE A 271 -1.14 3.25 10.62
CA PHE A 271 -1.82 4.44 10.10
C PHE A 271 -0.94 5.69 10.23
N ILE A 272 -0.37 5.92 11.40
CA ILE A 272 0.46 7.10 11.66
C ILE A 272 1.73 7.08 10.79
N VAL A 273 2.48 5.98 10.80
CA VAL A 273 3.79 5.93 10.14
C VAL A 273 3.65 5.87 8.62
N TYR A 274 2.69 5.09 8.09
CA TYR A 274 2.48 5.02 6.64
C TYR A 274 1.87 6.30 6.07
N SER A 275 1.18 7.12 6.88
CA SER A 275 0.76 8.45 6.42
C SER A 275 1.96 9.37 6.10
N VAL A 276 3.12 9.15 6.72
CA VAL A 276 4.34 9.92 6.44
C VAL A 276 5.02 9.48 5.15
N GLN A 277 4.84 8.21 4.74
CA GLN A 277 5.62 7.59 3.68
C GLN A 277 5.53 8.33 2.33
N LEU A 278 4.34 8.44 1.76
CA LEU A 278 4.22 9.09 0.45
C LEU A 278 4.24 10.62 0.54
N GLY A 279 3.96 11.20 1.71
CA GLY A 279 4.19 12.62 1.93
C GLY A 279 5.65 13.01 1.66
N PHE A 280 6.60 12.27 2.22
CA PHE A 280 8.03 12.44 1.95
C PHE A 280 8.37 12.17 0.47
N ILE A 281 7.94 11.03 -0.06
CA ILE A 281 8.31 10.58 -1.41
C ILE A 281 7.83 11.55 -2.49
N VAL A 282 6.61 12.07 -2.38
CA VAL A 282 6.02 13.00 -3.36
C VAL A 282 6.69 14.36 -3.30
N LEU A 283 7.04 14.84 -2.11
CA LEU A 283 7.73 16.12 -1.94
C LEU A 283 9.22 16.06 -2.30
N PHE A 284 9.85 14.90 -2.20
CA PHE A 284 11.29 14.73 -2.40
C PHE A 284 11.79 15.26 -3.75
N PRO A 285 11.19 14.91 -4.92
CA PRO A 285 11.61 15.49 -6.19
C PRO A 285 11.39 17.00 -6.28
N ALA A 286 10.29 17.51 -5.71
CA ALA A 286 9.99 18.92 -5.68
C ALA A 286 11.04 19.70 -4.89
N ILE A 287 11.45 19.18 -3.74
CA ILE A 287 12.51 19.76 -2.91
C ILE A 287 13.85 19.77 -3.67
N ALA A 288 14.22 18.65 -4.31
CA ALA A 288 15.46 18.57 -5.07
C ALA A 288 15.49 19.55 -6.25
N GLN A 289 14.36 19.73 -6.93
CA GLN A 289 14.23 20.71 -8.02
C GLN A 289 14.35 22.15 -7.50
N GLN A 290 13.66 22.49 -6.41
CA GLN A 290 13.61 23.86 -5.91
C GLN A 290 14.90 24.26 -5.18
N VAL A 291 15.51 23.35 -4.41
CA VAL A 291 16.69 23.66 -3.58
C VAL A 291 17.99 23.55 -4.35
N HIS A 292 18.11 22.59 -5.25
CA HIS A 292 19.34 22.31 -5.99
C HIS A 292 19.22 22.44 -7.51
N GLY A 293 18.06 22.86 -8.05
CA GLY A 293 17.88 23.07 -9.49
C GLY A 293 17.87 21.80 -10.34
N TYR A 294 17.64 20.63 -9.75
CA TYR A 294 17.57 19.38 -10.51
C TYR A 294 16.39 19.38 -11.48
N LYS A 295 16.57 18.76 -12.66
CA LYS A 295 15.44 18.38 -13.50
C LYS A 295 14.71 17.18 -12.89
N ALA A 296 13.44 16.98 -13.24
CA ALA A 296 12.59 15.92 -12.68
C ALA A 296 13.24 14.53 -12.72
N ALA A 297 13.87 14.17 -13.83
CA ALA A 297 14.58 12.89 -13.98
C ALA A 297 15.76 12.77 -13.00
N GLY A 298 16.57 13.81 -12.84
CA GLY A 298 17.68 13.83 -11.89
C GLY A 298 17.22 13.78 -10.44
N ALA A 299 16.15 14.52 -10.11
CA ALA A 299 15.53 14.50 -8.80
C ALA A 299 15.00 13.11 -8.42
N SER A 300 14.35 12.42 -9.35
CA SER A 300 13.87 11.03 -9.16
C SER A 300 15.02 10.04 -9.01
N LEU A 301 16.15 10.27 -9.71
CA LEU A 301 17.32 9.40 -9.62
C LEU A 301 17.96 9.44 -8.22
N LEU A 302 17.85 10.55 -7.47
CA LEU A 302 18.33 10.63 -6.08
C LEU A 302 17.58 9.69 -5.13
N LEU A 303 16.38 9.22 -5.49
CA LEU A 303 15.63 8.21 -4.74
C LEU A 303 16.13 6.79 -5.01
N ALA A 304 16.76 6.54 -6.16
CA ALA A 304 17.13 5.19 -6.60
C ALA A 304 18.01 4.43 -5.60
N PRO A 305 19.07 5.01 -5.00
CA PRO A 305 19.88 4.32 -4.00
C PRO A 305 19.08 3.85 -2.79
N GLY A 306 18.11 4.66 -2.34
CA GLY A 306 17.21 4.30 -1.25
C GLY A 306 16.39 3.06 -1.56
N TYR A 307 15.77 2.99 -2.73
CA TYR A 307 14.97 1.83 -3.12
C TYR A 307 15.80 0.59 -3.41
N VAL A 308 17.00 0.74 -3.98
CA VAL A 308 17.94 -0.39 -4.12
C VAL A 308 18.30 -0.95 -2.75
N GLY A 309 18.64 -0.08 -1.78
CA GLY A 309 18.86 -0.48 -0.39
C GLY A 309 17.65 -1.19 0.22
N ALA A 310 16.44 -0.67 0.00
CA ALA A 310 15.20 -1.26 0.48
C ALA A 310 14.93 -2.65 -0.12
N ILE A 311 15.22 -2.86 -1.41
CA ILE A 311 15.15 -4.18 -2.07
C ILE A 311 16.09 -5.15 -1.38
N LEU A 312 17.34 -4.74 -1.14
CA LEU A 312 18.34 -5.57 -0.45
C LEU A 312 17.91 -5.94 0.97
N VAL A 313 17.34 -4.98 1.73
CA VAL A 313 16.76 -5.22 3.06
C VAL A 313 15.59 -6.20 2.96
N GLY A 314 14.71 -6.04 1.97
CA GLY A 314 13.58 -6.94 1.74
C GLY A 314 14.02 -8.37 1.45
N VAL A 315 14.97 -8.56 0.55
CA VAL A 315 15.57 -9.90 0.23
C VAL A 315 16.27 -10.50 1.44
N ALA A 316 16.97 -9.67 2.22
CA ALA A 316 17.69 -10.09 3.43
C ALA A 316 16.78 -10.25 4.66
N SER A 317 15.47 -9.97 4.56
CA SER A 317 14.55 -9.90 5.71
C SER A 317 14.53 -11.19 6.55
N GLY A 318 14.64 -12.36 5.92
CA GLY A 318 14.73 -13.64 6.61
C GLY A 318 15.99 -13.76 7.49
N LYS A 319 17.15 -13.34 7.00
CA LYS A 319 18.42 -13.30 7.77
C LYS A 319 18.37 -12.23 8.85
N ILE A 320 17.84 -11.06 8.55
CA ILE A 320 17.66 -9.98 9.51
C ILE A 320 16.75 -10.42 10.65
N GLY A 321 15.67 -11.15 10.37
CA GLY A 321 14.75 -11.71 11.37
C GLY A 321 15.38 -12.75 12.30
N GLN A 322 16.49 -13.38 11.91
CA GLN A 322 17.29 -14.25 12.78
C GLN A 322 18.21 -13.45 13.71
N LEU A 323 18.69 -12.28 13.27
CA LEU A 323 19.63 -11.43 14.02
C LEU A 323 18.90 -10.43 14.93
N LEU A 324 17.78 -9.89 14.46
CA LEU A 324 17.00 -8.87 15.18
C LEU A 324 15.66 -9.44 15.63
N SER A 325 15.34 -9.26 16.91
CA SER A 325 13.97 -9.53 17.37
C SER A 325 12.98 -8.57 16.68
N THR A 326 11.74 -9.01 16.51
CA THR A 326 10.65 -8.22 15.91
C THR A 326 10.57 -6.80 16.48
N ARG A 327 10.70 -6.64 17.83
CA ARG A 327 10.71 -5.34 18.49
C ARG A 327 11.89 -4.46 18.08
N LYS A 328 13.10 -5.02 18.12
CA LYS A 328 14.31 -4.28 17.74
C LYS A 328 14.25 -3.84 16.28
N ALA A 329 13.75 -4.70 15.39
CA ALA A 329 13.58 -4.37 13.98
C ALA A 329 12.62 -3.18 13.79
N ILE A 330 11.46 -3.17 14.46
CA ILE A 330 10.49 -2.08 14.37
C ILE A 330 11.05 -0.78 14.96
N TYR A 331 11.74 -0.84 16.11
CA TYR A 331 12.33 0.36 16.73
C TYR A 331 13.45 0.95 15.89
N THR A 332 14.35 0.10 15.35
CA THR A 332 15.41 0.55 14.43
C THR A 332 14.82 1.17 13.17
N ALA A 333 13.79 0.55 12.61
CA ALA A 333 13.09 1.06 11.43
C ALA A 333 12.44 2.44 11.69
N ALA A 334 11.72 2.58 12.79
CA ALA A 334 11.09 3.85 13.16
C ALA A 334 12.13 4.94 13.42
N ALA A 335 13.22 4.64 14.13
CA ALA A 335 14.33 5.57 14.33
C ALA A 335 14.98 6.00 13.01
N SER A 336 15.20 5.06 12.10
CA SER A 336 15.76 5.34 10.76
C SER A 336 14.88 6.31 9.96
N ILE A 337 13.55 6.13 10.00
CA ILE A 337 12.60 7.02 9.33
C ILE A 337 12.65 8.43 9.94
N VAL A 338 12.62 8.56 11.28
CA VAL A 338 12.69 9.86 11.96
C VAL A 338 14.02 10.57 11.66
N ILE A 339 15.14 9.85 11.75
CA ILE A 339 16.47 10.42 11.46
C ILE A 339 16.55 10.90 10.01
N SER A 340 15.99 10.14 9.06
CA SER A 340 15.93 10.54 7.65
C SER A 340 15.22 11.87 7.45
N LEU A 341 14.04 12.04 8.08
CA LEU A 341 13.23 13.25 7.97
C LEU A 341 13.92 14.46 8.62
N LEU A 342 14.54 14.25 9.79
CA LEU A 342 15.31 15.30 10.46
C LEU A 342 16.55 15.68 9.66
N LEU A 343 17.28 14.70 9.10
CA LEU A 343 18.42 14.95 8.23
C LEU A 343 18.02 15.82 7.04
N MET A 344 16.90 15.47 6.39
CA MET A 344 16.37 16.27 5.29
C MET A 344 15.96 17.66 5.77
N GLY A 345 15.23 17.77 6.89
CA GLY A 345 14.80 19.05 7.45
C GLY A 345 15.94 20.02 7.74
N PHE A 346 17.01 19.55 8.37
CA PHE A 346 18.13 20.42 8.77
C PHE A 346 19.13 20.68 7.63
N PHE A 347 19.39 19.69 6.77
CA PHE A 347 20.55 19.70 5.88
C PHE A 347 20.21 19.65 4.38
N MET A 348 18.93 19.79 3.98
CA MET A 348 18.53 19.70 2.56
C MET A 348 19.29 20.68 1.64
N LYS A 349 19.78 21.82 2.15
CA LYS A 349 20.55 22.80 1.39
C LYS A 349 22.04 22.49 1.30
N ALA A 350 22.56 21.68 2.21
CA ALA A 350 24.01 21.48 2.35
C ALA A 350 24.61 20.73 1.15
N SER A 351 23.98 19.67 0.70
CA SER A 351 24.51 18.86 -0.42
C SER A 351 23.44 17.90 -0.96
N PRO A 352 23.47 17.58 -2.27
CA PRO A 352 22.67 16.49 -2.83
C PRO A 352 22.89 15.13 -2.18
N ALA A 353 24.06 14.89 -1.58
CA ALA A 353 24.35 13.67 -0.82
C ALA A 353 23.38 13.46 0.36
N VAL A 354 22.86 14.55 0.95
CA VAL A 354 21.84 14.49 2.01
C VAL A 354 20.57 13.81 1.51
N PHE A 355 20.17 14.08 0.26
CA PHE A 355 19.02 13.42 -0.37
C PHE A 355 19.23 11.93 -0.50
N VAL A 356 20.40 11.51 -0.95
CA VAL A 356 20.74 10.09 -1.10
C VAL A 356 20.75 9.37 0.26
N VAL A 357 21.41 9.94 1.27
CA VAL A 357 21.46 9.34 2.62
C VAL A 357 20.08 9.30 3.25
N SER A 358 19.32 10.38 3.12
CA SER A 358 17.95 10.44 3.62
C SER A 358 17.05 9.40 2.94
N SER A 359 17.11 9.28 1.60
CA SER A 359 16.35 8.26 0.87
C SER A 359 16.71 6.83 1.29
N LEU A 360 18.01 6.55 1.52
CA LEU A 360 18.48 5.25 2.02
C LEU A 360 17.89 4.94 3.41
N LEU A 361 18.05 5.85 4.36
CA LEU A 361 17.52 5.66 5.72
C LEU A 361 16.00 5.48 5.71
N PHE A 362 15.31 6.26 4.90
CA PHE A 362 13.86 6.23 4.80
C PHE A 362 13.34 4.92 4.20
N ALA A 363 13.79 4.58 3.01
CA ALA A 363 13.31 3.42 2.27
C ALA A 363 13.74 2.10 2.96
N CYS A 364 14.97 2.01 3.46
CA CYS A 364 15.43 0.85 4.24
C CYS A 364 14.65 0.72 5.56
N GLY A 365 14.29 1.84 6.21
CA GLY A 365 13.45 1.85 7.40
C GLY A 365 12.09 1.20 7.14
N TYR A 366 11.38 1.61 6.08
CA TYR A 366 10.09 1.01 5.71
C TYR A 366 10.23 -0.46 5.31
N ALA A 367 11.25 -0.83 4.55
CA ALA A 367 11.50 -2.22 4.17
C ALA A 367 11.75 -3.12 5.38
N LEU A 368 12.52 -2.62 6.36
CA LEU A 368 12.80 -3.33 7.61
C LEU A 368 11.57 -3.47 8.49
N MET A 369 10.66 -2.49 8.47
CA MET A 369 9.48 -2.45 9.34
C MET A 369 8.35 -3.37 8.89
N TYR A 370 8.14 -3.52 7.58
CA TYR A 370 6.93 -4.13 7.01
C TYR A 370 6.64 -5.54 7.54
N ALA A 371 7.55 -6.48 7.33
CA ALA A 371 7.32 -7.88 7.71
C ALA A 371 7.26 -8.10 9.25
N PRO A 372 8.15 -7.51 10.08
CA PRO A 372 8.05 -7.62 11.53
C PRO A 372 6.75 -7.01 12.08
N LEU A 373 6.30 -5.89 11.55
CA LEU A 373 5.10 -5.21 12.02
C LEU A 373 3.83 -6.01 11.69
N LEU A 374 3.72 -6.51 10.46
CA LEU A 374 2.62 -7.39 10.06
C LEU A 374 2.60 -8.67 10.90
N SER A 375 3.74 -9.33 11.07
CA SER A 375 3.87 -10.53 11.91
C SER A 375 3.46 -10.25 13.37
N SER A 376 3.88 -9.11 13.93
CA SER A 376 3.50 -8.68 15.29
C SER A 376 2.00 -8.43 15.41
N ALA A 377 1.40 -7.81 14.40
CA ALA A 377 -0.04 -7.54 14.37
C ALA A 377 -0.86 -8.84 14.35
N LEU A 378 -0.44 -9.83 13.56
CA LEU A 378 -1.15 -11.09 13.37
C LEU A 378 -0.89 -12.13 14.47
N ALA A 379 0.11 -11.95 15.33
CA ALA A 379 0.61 -12.96 16.28
C ALA A 379 -0.44 -13.61 17.19
N LYS A 380 -1.61 -12.98 17.41
CA LYS A 380 -2.70 -13.49 18.25
C LYS A 380 -4.04 -13.53 17.52
N ILE A 381 -4.02 -13.45 16.22
CA ILE A 381 -5.21 -13.61 15.40
C ILE A 381 -5.35 -15.10 15.08
N PRO A 382 -6.54 -15.71 15.29
CA PRO A 382 -6.80 -17.07 14.85
C PRO A 382 -6.57 -17.26 13.36
N GLY A 383 -6.05 -18.41 12.94
CA GLY A 383 -5.73 -18.69 11.54
C GLY A 383 -6.89 -18.45 10.57
N GLU A 384 -8.11 -18.80 10.98
CA GLU A 384 -9.35 -18.57 10.22
C GLU A 384 -9.66 -17.09 9.97
N GLN A 385 -9.17 -16.19 10.82
CA GLN A 385 -9.38 -14.75 10.73
C GLN A 385 -8.15 -14.00 10.19
N SER A 386 -7.07 -14.70 9.90
CA SER A 386 -5.81 -14.06 9.48
C SER A 386 -5.94 -13.35 8.14
N GLY A 387 -6.71 -13.89 7.19
CA GLY A 387 -6.97 -13.25 5.90
C GLY A 387 -7.68 -11.90 6.05
N ILE A 388 -8.72 -11.85 6.88
CA ILE A 388 -9.45 -10.61 7.18
C ILE A 388 -8.54 -9.61 7.89
N ALA A 389 -7.71 -10.07 8.82
CA ALA A 389 -6.75 -9.21 9.53
C ALA A 389 -5.72 -8.60 8.59
N VAL A 390 -5.17 -9.37 7.66
CA VAL A 390 -4.27 -8.86 6.61
C VAL A 390 -5.00 -7.86 5.72
N GLY A 391 -6.25 -8.13 5.35
CA GLY A 391 -7.10 -7.21 4.58
C GLY A 391 -7.26 -5.85 5.27
N PHE A 392 -7.60 -5.83 6.56
CA PHE A 392 -7.71 -4.58 7.33
C PHE A 392 -6.37 -3.88 7.56
N TYR A 393 -5.28 -4.63 7.72
CA TYR A 393 -3.94 -4.07 7.77
C TYR A 393 -3.61 -3.33 6.47
N ASN A 394 -3.81 -3.97 5.32
CA ASN A 394 -3.57 -3.38 4.01
C ASN A 394 -4.53 -2.21 3.73
N LEU A 395 -5.80 -2.31 4.13
CA LEU A 395 -6.73 -1.19 4.05
C LEU A 395 -6.24 0.01 4.85
N THR A 396 -5.73 -0.22 6.06
CA THR A 396 -5.16 0.85 6.92
C THR A 396 -3.96 1.52 6.23
N VAL A 397 -3.04 0.74 5.66
CA VAL A 397 -1.91 1.24 4.87
C VAL A 397 -2.41 2.07 3.69
N ASN A 398 -3.37 1.55 2.93
CA ASN A 398 -3.87 2.18 1.71
C ASN A 398 -4.77 3.41 1.96
N ILE A 399 -5.27 3.62 3.18
CA ILE A 399 -5.90 4.87 3.59
C ILE A 399 -4.86 5.87 4.12
N ALA A 400 -3.90 5.40 4.91
CA ALA A 400 -2.87 6.24 5.51
C ALA A 400 -1.98 6.93 4.47
N ILE A 401 -1.58 6.21 3.44
CA ILE A 401 -0.69 6.69 2.38
C ILE A 401 -1.26 7.90 1.62
N PRO A 402 -2.48 7.85 1.05
CA PRO A 402 -3.09 9.00 0.38
C PRO A 402 -3.35 10.18 1.31
N LEU A 403 -3.72 9.89 2.56
CA LEU A 403 -3.86 10.90 3.59
C LEU A 403 -2.56 11.69 3.77
N GLY A 404 -1.43 10.97 3.80
CA GLY A 404 -0.11 11.55 3.89
C GLY A 404 0.22 12.48 2.72
N ILE A 405 -0.12 12.09 1.49
CA ILE A 405 0.03 12.94 0.31
C ILE A 405 -0.79 14.22 0.49
N ALA A 406 -2.08 14.08 0.87
CA ALA A 406 -3.01 15.20 0.95
C ALA A 406 -2.54 16.26 1.94
N TYR A 407 -2.24 15.88 3.20
CA TYR A 407 -1.81 16.88 4.19
C TYR A 407 -0.40 17.40 3.94
N SER A 408 0.52 16.60 3.40
CA SER A 408 1.88 17.05 3.10
C SER A 408 1.90 18.05 1.95
N ALA A 409 1.12 17.81 0.89
CA ALA A 409 0.95 18.77 -0.19
C ALA A 409 0.33 20.10 0.31
N LYS A 410 -0.70 19.99 1.17
CA LYS A 410 -1.33 21.16 1.76
C LYS A 410 -0.38 21.95 2.65
N LEU A 411 0.42 21.27 3.48
CA LEU A 411 1.43 21.91 4.33
C LEU A 411 2.52 22.60 3.50
N ALA A 412 2.92 22.03 2.37
CA ALA A 412 3.86 22.64 1.45
C ALA A 412 3.29 23.94 0.84
N ASP A 413 2.01 23.93 0.44
CA ASP A 413 1.31 25.11 -0.09
C ASP A 413 1.18 26.26 0.94
N LEU A 414 1.24 25.96 2.24
CA LEU A 414 1.18 26.98 3.29
C LEU A 414 2.48 27.80 3.44
N HIS A 415 3.57 27.38 2.79
CA HIS A 415 4.88 28.05 2.81
C HIS A 415 5.30 28.47 4.23
N LEU A 416 5.24 27.52 5.18
CA LEU A 416 5.56 27.78 6.59
C LEU A 416 7.02 28.23 6.74
N GLU A 417 7.24 29.51 6.93
CA GLU A 417 8.57 30.09 7.05
C GLU A 417 9.20 29.74 8.40
N LEU A 418 10.40 29.23 8.38
CA LEU A 418 11.24 29.02 9.56
C LEU A 418 12.28 30.13 9.67
N PRO A 419 12.74 30.49 10.88
CA PRO A 419 13.77 31.51 11.04
C PRO A 419 15.12 31.12 10.46
N GLY A 420 15.89 32.08 9.98
CA GLY A 420 17.25 31.90 9.48
C GLY A 420 17.34 31.22 8.11
N GLU A 421 18.41 30.46 7.87
CA GLU A 421 18.68 29.81 6.57
C GLU A 421 17.62 28.78 6.17
N LEU A 422 16.89 28.22 7.13
CA LEU A 422 15.80 27.26 6.89
C LEU A 422 14.57 27.94 6.24
N GLY A 423 14.38 29.24 6.44
CA GLY A 423 13.29 29.99 5.80
C GLY A 423 13.39 30.03 4.27
N SER A 424 14.62 30.00 3.73
CA SER A 424 14.84 30.03 2.28
C SER A 424 14.58 28.67 1.57
N THR A 425 14.06 27.65 2.28
CA THR A 425 13.65 26.37 1.70
C THR A 425 12.22 26.36 1.17
N GLY A 426 11.52 27.51 1.14
CA GLY A 426 10.13 27.61 0.68
C GLY A 426 9.14 26.81 1.54
N GLY A 427 9.43 26.66 2.85
CA GLY A 427 8.57 25.93 3.79
C GLY A 427 8.82 24.42 3.85
N TYR A 428 9.58 23.83 2.94
CA TYR A 428 9.79 22.37 2.93
C TYR A 428 10.49 21.83 4.18
N ALA A 429 11.41 22.58 4.79
CA ALA A 429 12.05 22.19 6.04
C ALA A 429 11.01 22.04 7.16
N ALA A 430 10.06 22.95 7.28
CA ALA A 430 8.97 22.88 8.25
C ALA A 430 8.12 21.61 8.02
N VAL A 431 7.80 21.29 6.76
CA VAL A 431 7.05 20.07 6.44
C VAL A 431 7.83 18.82 6.86
N MET A 432 9.15 18.76 6.61
CA MET A 432 9.97 17.63 7.04
C MET A 432 9.99 17.47 8.57
N PHE A 433 10.05 18.58 9.33
CA PHE A 433 9.95 18.51 10.80
C PHE A 433 8.57 18.07 11.28
N ILE A 434 7.49 18.50 10.63
CA ILE A 434 6.13 18.03 10.95
C ILE A 434 6.02 16.54 10.70
N LEU A 435 6.50 16.05 9.55
CA LEU A 435 6.51 14.62 9.24
C LEU A 435 7.35 13.82 10.24
N ALA A 436 8.51 14.35 10.65
CA ALA A 436 9.35 13.74 11.67
C ALA A 436 8.65 13.68 13.03
N ALA A 437 7.94 14.73 13.42
CA ALA A 437 7.15 14.76 14.65
C ALA A 437 6.02 13.73 14.61
N ILE A 438 5.30 13.61 13.50
CA ILE A 438 4.23 12.61 13.32
C ILE A 438 4.82 11.19 13.45
N ALA A 439 5.94 10.91 12.76
CA ALA A 439 6.60 9.60 12.83
C ALA A 439 7.10 9.30 14.25
N LEU A 440 7.67 10.28 14.94
CA LEU A 440 8.15 10.15 16.33
C LEU A 440 7.01 9.87 17.30
N VAL A 441 5.90 10.61 17.19
CA VAL A 441 4.69 10.38 17.99
C VAL A 441 4.17 8.96 17.76
N GLY A 442 4.10 8.51 16.51
CA GLY A 442 3.74 7.13 16.17
C GLY A 442 4.65 6.10 16.82
N ALA A 443 5.97 6.32 16.75
CA ALA A 443 6.97 5.45 17.39
C ALA A 443 6.80 5.39 18.92
N ILE A 444 6.59 6.52 19.57
CA ILE A 444 6.34 6.60 21.01
C ILE A 444 5.07 5.83 21.40
N ILE A 445 3.97 6.06 20.68
CA ILE A 445 2.71 5.35 20.90
C ILE A 445 2.93 3.83 20.78
N TYR A 446 3.65 3.38 19.76
CA TYR A 446 3.94 1.96 19.59
C TYR A 446 4.77 1.38 20.73
N VAL A 447 5.85 2.05 21.15
CA VAL A 447 6.71 1.62 22.27
C VAL A 447 5.92 1.50 23.56
N VAL A 448 5.07 2.49 23.87
CA VAL A 448 4.22 2.49 25.07
C VAL A 448 3.20 1.35 25.00
N ALA A 449 2.52 1.19 23.89
CA ALA A 449 1.52 0.15 23.67
C ALA A 449 2.13 -1.26 23.76
N ASP A 450 3.25 -1.51 23.08
CA ASP A 450 3.94 -2.80 23.08
C ASP A 450 4.47 -3.17 24.47
N THR A 451 5.02 -2.19 25.21
CA THR A 451 5.50 -2.40 26.58
C THR A 451 4.35 -2.74 27.54
N ASN A 452 3.22 -2.03 27.42
CA ASN A 452 2.05 -2.30 28.24
C ASN A 452 1.44 -3.67 27.94
N MET A 453 1.31 -4.03 26.67
CA MET A 453 0.81 -5.35 26.26
C MET A 453 1.71 -6.48 26.77
N ALA A 454 3.03 -6.32 26.71
CA ALA A 454 3.96 -7.30 27.24
C ALA A 454 3.83 -7.49 28.76
N ARG A 455 3.58 -6.42 29.51
CA ARG A 455 3.32 -6.50 30.98
C ARG A 455 2.02 -7.25 31.27
N ILE A 456 0.95 -6.97 30.54
CA ILE A 456 -0.34 -7.65 30.67
C ILE A 456 -0.18 -9.15 30.38
N GLU A 457 0.52 -9.51 29.31
CA GLU A 457 0.79 -10.90 28.93
C GLU A 457 1.57 -11.66 29.99
N LYS A 458 2.61 -11.03 30.57
CA LYS A 458 3.40 -11.62 31.64
C LYS A 458 2.52 -11.89 32.88
N ARG A 459 1.67 -10.93 33.27
CA ARG A 459 0.72 -11.10 34.40
C ARG A 459 -0.26 -12.23 34.13
N ASN A 460 -0.80 -12.33 32.92
CA ASN A 460 -1.76 -13.38 32.58
C ASN A 460 -1.13 -14.77 32.57
N ARG A 461 0.13 -14.90 32.11
CA ARG A 461 0.88 -16.17 32.22
C ARG A 461 1.08 -16.57 33.69
N GLN A 462 1.56 -15.68 34.52
CA GLN A 462 1.76 -15.97 35.95
C GLN A 462 0.47 -16.40 36.65
N ARG A 463 -0.67 -15.77 36.32
CA ARG A 463 -1.98 -16.18 36.90
C ARG A 463 -2.40 -17.56 36.42
N ARG A 464 -2.14 -17.97 35.18
CA ARG A 464 -2.45 -19.32 34.70
C ARG A 464 -1.60 -20.38 35.38
N THR A 465 -0.28 -20.16 35.51
CA THR A 465 0.61 -21.08 36.19
C THR A 465 0.17 -21.29 37.65
N LEU A 466 -0.20 -20.21 38.39
CA LEU A 466 -0.72 -20.29 39.74
C LEU A 466 -2.11 -20.97 39.88
N GLN A 467 -2.88 -21.05 38.78
CA GLN A 467 -4.16 -21.78 38.72
C GLN A 467 -3.98 -23.26 38.38
N GLU A 468 -2.92 -23.60 37.65
CA GLU A 468 -2.55 -24.99 37.29
C GLU A 468 -1.82 -25.70 38.44
N GLU A 469 -1.23 -24.94 39.39
CA GLU A 469 -0.58 -25.45 40.61
C GLU A 469 -1.54 -25.64 41.80
N LYS A 470 -2.80 -25.21 41.65
CA LYS A 470 -3.89 -25.42 42.63
C LYS A 470 -4.85 -26.52 42.18
#